data_fee7db5338ac855bb79b4931ccaf28c2
#
_entry.id   fee7db5338ac855bb79b4931ccaf28c2
#
_cell.length_a   1.000
_cell.length_b   1.000
_cell.length_c   1.000
_cell.angle_alpha   90.00
_cell.angle_beta   90.00
_cell.angle_gamma   90.00
#
_symmetry.space_group_name_H-M   'P 1'
#
loop_
_entity.id
_entity.type
_entity.pdbx_description
1 polymer ?
#
loop_
_entity_poly.entity_id
_entity_poly.type
_entity_poly.pdbx_seq_one_letter_code
_entity_poly.pdbx_strand_id
1 'polypeptide(L)'
;DPNTLMAKSETCTQEVDYSETTSRVILSHQNSENVMTYYSYSKGYSSGGFNQGIDMKPYLPEVSDNYELGFKSTLRDGTLRLNGTYFYNNYENQQITVGRVIDGQPTADIINAKEAQIEGIELELLAQLSEGLALTMTYGYMDGKYKSFTVDDYLYDPTTFVTTISQRDLSDTPFGYSGDNGKSHTFDVALIHTQTLSSGSNVVSQIGLTKRDNSWGTLRHTPGSEMPGYNLVDGRIAFNLADGVTTITLWGTNLTDKEYRSGMLWQGGDPEIGDPSLGM
;
A
#
# COMPACT_ATOMS: atom_id res chain seq x y z
N ASP A 1 10.89 49.94 -25.77
CA ASP A 1 9.43 49.93 -25.77
C ASP A 1 8.94 48.88 -24.76
N PRO A 2 8.31 49.27 -23.65
CA PRO A 2 7.87 48.31 -22.59
C PRO A 2 6.77 47.33 -23.04
N ASN A 3 6.29 47.42 -24.27
CA ASN A 3 5.17 46.65 -24.76
C ASN A 3 5.55 45.43 -25.61
N THR A 4 6.81 45.03 -25.68
CA THR A 4 7.23 43.92 -26.58
C THR A 4 7.54 42.64 -25.86
N LEU A 5 7.22 42.49 -24.56
CA LEU A 5 7.43 41.28 -23.80
C LEU A 5 6.08 40.63 -23.35
N MET A 6 5.05 40.71 -24.16
CA MET A 6 4.00 39.72 -24.11
C MET A 6 4.49 38.51 -24.87
N ALA A 7 5.13 37.56 -24.17
CA ALA A 7 5.36 36.24 -24.72
C ALA A 7 4.01 35.69 -25.16
N LYS A 8 3.86 35.43 -26.47
CA LYS A 8 2.75 34.65 -26.98
C LYS A 8 2.75 33.35 -26.18
N SER A 9 1.72 33.15 -25.38
CA SER A 9 1.40 31.85 -24.79
C SER A 9 1.14 30.91 -25.97
N GLU A 10 2.17 30.20 -26.43
CA GLU A 10 1.96 29.07 -27.32
C GLU A 10 1.28 28.00 -26.48
N THR A 11 0.02 27.75 -26.76
CA THR A 11 -0.72 26.63 -26.15
C THR A 11 -0.11 25.35 -26.71
N CYS A 12 0.77 24.69 -25.97
CA CYS A 12 1.25 23.36 -26.31
C CYS A 12 0.09 22.37 -26.07
N THR A 13 -0.43 21.83 -27.14
CA THR A 13 -1.41 20.72 -27.08
C THR A 13 -0.67 19.44 -27.42
N GLN A 14 -0.68 18.48 -26.49
CA GLN A 14 -0.20 17.11 -26.74
C GLN A 14 -1.39 16.17 -26.61
N GLU A 15 -1.46 15.21 -27.51
CA GLU A 15 -2.53 14.22 -27.56
C GLU A 15 -1.93 12.82 -27.63
N VAL A 16 -2.48 11.91 -26.86
CA VAL A 16 -2.13 10.49 -26.90
C VAL A 16 -3.37 9.68 -26.60
N ASP A 17 -3.60 8.66 -27.40
CA ASP A 17 -4.71 7.72 -27.26
C ASP A 17 -4.20 6.38 -26.72
N TYR A 18 -4.84 5.90 -25.67
CA TYR A 18 -4.59 4.57 -25.11
C TYR A 18 -5.89 3.79 -25.03
N SER A 19 -5.83 2.53 -25.40
CA SER A 19 -6.95 1.62 -25.23
C SER A 19 -6.47 0.25 -24.77
N GLU A 20 -7.20 -0.37 -23.86
CA GLU A 20 -6.91 -1.71 -23.35
C GLU A 20 -8.21 -2.46 -23.10
N THR A 21 -8.18 -3.77 -23.33
CA THR A 21 -9.31 -4.66 -23.03
C THR A 21 -9.05 -5.34 -21.70
N THR A 22 -9.87 -5.05 -20.70
CA THR A 22 -9.82 -5.72 -19.39
C THR A 22 -10.75 -6.92 -19.38
N SER A 23 -10.36 -7.97 -18.67
CA SER A 23 -11.11 -9.20 -18.54
C SER A 23 -11.07 -9.73 -17.12
N ARG A 24 -12.08 -10.50 -16.73
CA ARG A 24 -12.11 -11.23 -15.46
C ARG A 24 -12.76 -12.59 -15.66
N VAL A 25 -12.09 -13.63 -15.12
CA VAL A 25 -12.59 -15.00 -15.07
C VAL A 25 -12.50 -15.51 -13.66
N ILE A 26 -13.57 -16.06 -13.13
CA ILE A 26 -13.60 -16.68 -11.80
C ILE A 26 -14.15 -18.08 -11.96
N LEU A 27 -13.42 -19.07 -11.46
CA LEU A 27 -13.85 -20.43 -11.33
C LEU A 27 -13.97 -20.73 -9.84
N SER A 28 -15.16 -21.13 -9.41
CA SER A 28 -15.40 -21.52 -8.01
C SER A 28 -15.94 -22.93 -7.95
N HIS A 29 -15.51 -23.68 -6.95
CA HIS A 29 -15.95 -25.04 -6.68
C HIS A 29 -16.37 -25.20 -5.23
N GLN A 30 -17.61 -25.63 -5.02
CA GLN A 30 -18.13 -25.97 -3.69
C GLN A 30 -17.69 -27.38 -3.35
N ASN A 31 -16.63 -27.50 -2.54
CA ASN A 31 -16.05 -28.81 -2.16
C ASN A 31 -16.95 -29.56 -1.15
N SER A 32 -17.65 -28.81 -0.31
CA SER A 32 -18.66 -29.30 0.64
C SER A 32 -19.62 -28.15 0.98
N GLU A 33 -20.65 -28.42 1.79
CA GLU A 33 -21.55 -27.35 2.27
C GLU A 33 -20.81 -26.20 2.97
N ASN A 34 -19.66 -26.50 3.55
CA ASN A 34 -18.91 -25.57 4.40
C ASN A 34 -17.59 -25.08 3.80
N VAL A 35 -17.18 -25.57 2.63
CA VAL A 35 -15.89 -25.22 2.02
C VAL A 35 -16.04 -24.97 0.54
N MET A 36 -15.60 -23.80 0.11
CA MET A 36 -15.49 -23.40 -1.29
C MET A 36 -14.04 -23.06 -1.61
N THR A 37 -13.54 -23.47 -2.76
CA THR A 37 -12.29 -23.02 -3.36
C THR A 37 -12.55 -22.22 -4.62
N TYR A 38 -11.65 -21.30 -4.95
CA TYR A 38 -11.77 -20.52 -6.16
C TYR A 38 -10.40 -20.23 -6.79
N TYR A 39 -10.42 -20.01 -8.08
CA TYR A 39 -9.35 -19.42 -8.86
C TYR A 39 -9.91 -18.20 -9.57
N SER A 40 -9.19 -17.09 -9.54
CA SER A 40 -9.55 -15.85 -10.24
C SER A 40 -8.38 -15.37 -11.09
N TYR A 41 -8.68 -14.95 -12.29
CA TYR A 41 -7.81 -14.15 -13.13
C TYR A 41 -8.52 -12.84 -13.46
N SER A 42 -7.79 -11.72 -13.37
CA SER A 42 -8.31 -10.43 -13.82
C SER A 42 -7.19 -9.57 -14.40
N LYS A 43 -7.50 -8.82 -15.45
CA LYS A 43 -6.63 -7.82 -16.06
C LYS A 43 -7.06 -6.43 -15.63
N GLY A 44 -6.14 -5.69 -14.99
CA GLY A 44 -6.29 -4.29 -14.60
C GLY A 44 -5.64 -3.35 -15.61
N TYR A 45 -6.10 -2.10 -15.63
CA TYR A 45 -5.60 -1.06 -16.51
C TYR A 45 -5.67 0.31 -15.85
N SER A 46 -4.58 1.07 -15.94
CA SER A 46 -4.51 2.50 -15.61
C SER A 46 -3.98 3.26 -16.82
N SER A 47 -4.70 4.29 -17.28
CA SER A 47 -4.32 5.04 -18.46
C SER A 47 -2.97 5.72 -18.29
N GLY A 48 -2.22 5.84 -19.37
CA GLY A 48 -1.09 6.75 -19.47
C GLY A 48 -1.55 8.22 -19.55
N GLY A 49 -0.59 9.11 -19.57
CA GLY A 49 -0.83 10.55 -19.62
C GLY A 49 0.44 11.34 -19.80
N PHE A 50 0.40 12.61 -19.41
CA PHE A 50 1.53 13.52 -19.46
C PHE A 50 1.88 13.99 -18.04
N ASN A 51 3.16 14.05 -17.73
CA ASN A 51 3.64 14.69 -16.52
C ASN A 51 3.37 16.20 -16.57
N GLN A 52 3.05 16.77 -15.40
CA GLN A 52 2.89 18.21 -15.25
C GLN A 52 4.28 18.80 -14.97
N GLY A 53 4.73 19.70 -15.81
CA GLY A 53 6.03 20.34 -15.64
C GLY A 53 6.62 20.84 -16.95
N ILE A 54 7.88 21.30 -16.90
CA ILE A 54 8.55 21.90 -18.04
C ILE A 54 8.74 20.89 -19.19
N ASP A 55 8.99 19.64 -18.84
CA ASP A 55 9.29 18.58 -19.83
C ASP A 55 8.04 17.93 -20.44
N MET A 56 6.89 18.00 -19.76
CA MET A 56 5.61 17.38 -20.16
C MET A 56 5.80 15.98 -20.76
N LYS A 57 6.72 15.19 -20.21
CA LYS A 57 7.02 13.84 -20.72
C LYS A 57 5.82 12.93 -20.59
N PRO A 58 5.46 12.18 -21.63
CA PRO A 58 4.41 11.18 -21.53
C PRO A 58 4.87 10.00 -20.67
N TYR A 59 3.92 9.39 -19.96
CA TYR A 59 4.09 8.09 -19.33
C TYR A 59 3.09 7.10 -19.90
N LEU A 60 3.50 5.83 -19.94
CA LEU A 60 2.74 4.75 -20.55
C LEU A 60 1.61 4.27 -19.63
N PRO A 61 0.57 3.65 -20.18
CA PRO A 61 -0.42 2.93 -19.40
C PRO A 61 0.22 1.82 -18.58
N GLU A 62 -0.30 1.63 -17.37
CA GLU A 62 0.00 0.47 -16.54
C GLU A 62 -1.04 -0.62 -16.81
N VAL A 63 -0.57 -1.84 -16.96
CA VAL A 63 -1.40 -3.03 -17.08
C VAL A 63 -1.02 -4.01 -15.99
N SER A 64 -2.01 -4.67 -15.38
CA SER A 64 -1.75 -5.71 -14.38
C SER A 64 -2.51 -6.99 -14.72
N ASP A 65 -1.81 -8.12 -14.66
CA ASP A 65 -2.39 -9.46 -14.68
C ASP A 65 -2.40 -10.00 -13.25
N ASN A 66 -3.60 -10.22 -12.71
CA ASN A 66 -3.81 -10.63 -11.33
C ASN A 66 -4.36 -12.05 -11.29
N TYR A 67 -3.69 -12.91 -10.52
CA TYR A 67 -4.06 -14.30 -10.31
C TYR A 67 -4.29 -14.54 -8.82
N GLU A 68 -5.39 -15.20 -8.50
CA GLU A 68 -5.71 -15.56 -7.11
C GLU A 68 -6.12 -17.02 -7.03
N LEU A 69 -5.65 -17.69 -6.01
CA LEU A 69 -6.11 -19.01 -5.59
C LEU A 69 -6.51 -18.94 -4.12
N GLY A 70 -7.77 -19.25 -3.81
CA GLY A 70 -8.23 -19.09 -2.45
C GLY A 70 -9.26 -20.13 -2.03
N PHE A 71 -9.52 -20.11 -0.72
CA PHE A 71 -10.60 -20.88 -0.13
C PHE A 71 -11.40 -20.04 0.86
N LYS A 72 -12.66 -20.39 1.02
CA LYS A 72 -13.56 -19.86 2.05
C LYS A 72 -14.19 -21.02 2.80
N SER A 73 -14.17 -20.97 4.11
CA SER A 73 -14.72 -22.04 4.91
C SER A 73 -15.50 -21.54 6.12
N THR A 74 -16.57 -22.27 6.44
CA THR A 74 -17.37 -22.10 7.67
C THR A 74 -17.48 -23.44 8.32
N LEU A 75 -16.74 -23.66 9.39
CA LEU A 75 -16.52 -24.94 10.04
C LEU A 75 -17.16 -24.99 11.45
N ARG A 76 -17.22 -26.17 12.05
CA ARG A 76 -17.71 -26.37 13.42
C ARG A 76 -19.07 -25.71 13.64
N ASP A 77 -20.04 -26.03 12.79
CA ASP A 77 -21.42 -25.51 12.87
C ASP A 77 -21.48 -23.97 12.92
N GLY A 78 -20.58 -23.31 12.14
CA GLY A 78 -20.55 -21.84 12.03
C GLY A 78 -19.66 -21.13 13.07
N THR A 79 -19.12 -21.86 14.06
CA THR A 79 -18.28 -21.24 15.10
C THR A 79 -16.85 -20.91 14.66
N LEU A 80 -16.42 -21.42 13.51
CA LEU A 80 -15.11 -21.16 12.94
C LEU A 80 -15.23 -20.79 11.45
N ARG A 81 -14.83 -19.59 11.10
CA ARG A 81 -14.64 -19.15 9.71
C ARG A 81 -13.16 -18.94 9.46
N LEU A 82 -12.63 -19.59 8.43
CA LEU A 82 -11.25 -19.42 7.97
C LEU A 82 -11.26 -19.23 6.46
N ASN A 83 -10.73 -18.12 6.01
CA ASN A 83 -10.52 -17.81 4.60
C ASN A 83 -9.02 -17.63 4.34
N GLY A 84 -8.58 -18.00 3.15
CA GLY A 84 -7.20 -17.80 2.74
C GLY A 84 -7.11 -17.56 1.23
N THR A 85 -6.19 -16.70 0.84
CA THR A 85 -5.91 -16.35 -0.56
C THR A 85 -4.41 -16.28 -0.76
N TYR A 86 -3.90 -16.95 -1.78
CA TYR A 86 -2.62 -16.66 -2.40
C TYR A 86 -2.89 -15.81 -3.63
N PHE A 87 -2.14 -14.73 -3.81
CA PHE A 87 -2.23 -13.87 -4.98
C PHE A 87 -0.87 -13.69 -5.63
N TYR A 88 -0.90 -13.47 -6.95
CA TYR A 88 0.25 -13.16 -7.77
C TYR A 88 -0.17 -12.11 -8.80
N ASN A 89 0.51 -10.98 -8.80
CA ASN A 89 0.23 -9.85 -9.68
C ASN A 89 1.49 -9.52 -10.48
N ASN A 90 1.35 -9.49 -11.79
CA ASN A 90 2.39 -9.04 -12.70
C ASN A 90 1.96 -7.69 -13.30
N TYR A 91 2.84 -6.70 -13.24
CA TYR A 91 2.61 -5.36 -13.76
C TYR A 91 3.52 -5.10 -14.94
N GLU A 92 2.94 -4.60 -16.01
CA GLU A 92 3.66 -4.02 -17.14
C GLU A 92 3.54 -2.50 -17.08
N ASN A 93 4.67 -1.81 -17.23
CA ASN A 93 4.77 -0.35 -17.18
C ASN A 93 4.17 0.24 -15.90
N GLN A 94 4.45 -0.36 -14.74
CA GLN A 94 3.96 0.13 -13.46
C GLN A 94 4.26 1.63 -13.29
N GLN A 95 3.23 2.41 -13.00
CA GLN A 95 3.34 3.86 -12.81
C GLN A 95 3.84 4.17 -11.40
N ILE A 96 4.99 4.86 -11.33
CA ILE A 96 5.66 5.20 -10.07
C ILE A 96 5.86 6.69 -10.02
N THR A 97 5.36 7.34 -8.96
CA THR A 97 5.61 8.76 -8.72
C THR A 97 7.00 8.93 -8.09
N VAL A 98 7.84 9.74 -8.72
CA VAL A 98 9.16 10.10 -8.23
C VAL A 98 9.27 11.62 -8.05
N GLY A 99 9.86 12.03 -6.92
CA GLY A 99 10.21 13.44 -6.73
C GLY A 99 11.46 13.81 -7.54
N ARG A 100 11.44 14.97 -8.19
CA ARG A 100 12.59 15.55 -8.88
C ARG A 100 12.72 17.01 -8.55
N VAL A 101 13.90 17.56 -8.78
CA VAL A 101 14.13 19.00 -8.74
C VAL A 101 14.52 19.44 -10.14
N ILE A 102 13.74 20.32 -10.76
CA ILE A 102 14.00 20.91 -12.08
C ILE A 102 14.13 22.40 -11.89
N ASP A 103 15.27 22.97 -12.30
CA ASP A 103 15.59 24.40 -12.15
C ASP A 103 15.36 24.93 -10.72
N GLY A 104 15.73 24.12 -9.71
CA GLY A 104 15.57 24.45 -8.29
C GLY A 104 14.13 24.35 -7.76
N GLN A 105 13.18 23.88 -8.57
CA GLN A 105 11.79 23.69 -8.17
C GLN A 105 11.49 22.20 -7.95
N PRO A 106 10.93 21.82 -6.78
CA PRO A 106 10.49 20.46 -6.55
C PRO A 106 9.31 20.13 -7.45
N THR A 107 9.37 19.01 -8.13
CA THR A 107 8.31 18.48 -9.00
C THR A 107 8.13 16.98 -8.73
N ALA A 108 6.99 16.45 -9.08
CA ALA A 108 6.71 15.03 -9.02
C ALA A 108 6.34 14.54 -10.42
N ASP A 109 7.08 13.55 -10.90
CA ASP A 109 6.83 12.93 -12.19
C ASP A 109 6.39 11.50 -12.02
N ILE A 110 5.57 11.02 -12.94
CA ILE A 110 5.25 9.62 -13.09
C ILE A 110 6.23 9.03 -14.10
N ILE A 111 6.90 7.96 -13.69
CA ILE A 111 7.76 7.13 -14.55
C ILE A 111 7.23 5.71 -14.57
N ASN A 112 7.64 4.93 -15.57
CA ASN A 112 7.19 3.54 -15.69
C ASN A 112 8.32 2.58 -15.32
N ALA A 113 8.08 1.69 -14.35
CA ALA A 113 8.83 0.44 -14.23
C ALA A 113 8.30 -0.52 -15.29
N LYS A 114 9.19 -1.00 -16.16
CA LYS A 114 8.80 -1.82 -17.31
C LYS A 114 8.09 -3.10 -16.90
N GLU A 115 8.56 -3.72 -15.82
CA GLU A 115 7.98 -4.93 -15.26
C GLU A 115 8.15 -4.95 -13.75
N ALA A 116 7.08 -5.28 -13.05
CA ALA A 116 7.07 -5.42 -11.61
C ALA A 116 6.15 -6.57 -11.17
N GLN A 117 6.45 -7.18 -10.05
CA GLN A 117 5.78 -8.37 -9.57
C GLN A 117 5.49 -8.26 -8.07
N ILE A 118 4.28 -8.65 -7.67
CA ILE A 118 3.90 -8.79 -6.27
C ILE A 118 3.24 -10.15 -6.08
N GLU A 119 3.68 -10.88 -5.06
CA GLU A 119 2.98 -12.08 -4.62
C GLU A 119 2.76 -12.07 -3.11
N GLY A 120 1.78 -12.82 -2.64
CA GLY A 120 1.51 -12.83 -1.22
C GLY A 120 0.42 -13.79 -0.78
N ILE A 121 0.17 -13.74 0.53
CA ILE A 121 -0.85 -14.56 1.19
C ILE A 121 -1.68 -13.65 2.10
N GLU A 122 -2.99 -13.84 2.06
CA GLU A 122 -3.92 -13.23 3.01
C GLU A 122 -4.70 -14.33 3.73
N LEU A 123 -4.81 -14.20 5.06
CA LEU A 123 -5.59 -15.09 5.91
C LEU A 123 -6.54 -14.30 6.79
N GLU A 124 -7.77 -14.79 6.92
CA GLU A 124 -8.78 -14.24 7.81
C GLU A 124 -9.35 -15.36 8.69
N LEU A 125 -9.41 -15.10 9.98
CA LEU A 125 -9.97 -16.01 10.97
C LEU A 125 -11.05 -15.30 11.80
N LEU A 126 -12.18 -15.92 11.95
CA LEU A 126 -13.19 -15.63 12.98
C LEU A 126 -13.50 -16.92 13.73
N ALA A 127 -13.28 -16.95 15.03
CA ALA A 127 -13.52 -18.12 15.85
C ALA A 127 -14.32 -17.74 17.10
N GLN A 128 -15.47 -18.41 17.29
CA GLN A 128 -16.20 -18.41 18.56
C GLN A 128 -15.53 -19.42 19.49
N LEU A 129 -14.78 -18.94 20.49
CA LEU A 129 -13.99 -19.79 21.39
C LEU A 129 -14.86 -20.43 22.49
N SER A 130 -15.86 -19.68 22.97
CA SER A 130 -16.88 -20.11 23.91
C SER A 130 -18.09 -19.19 23.81
N GLU A 131 -19.13 -19.46 24.61
CA GLU A 131 -20.26 -18.55 24.73
C GLU A 131 -19.75 -17.17 25.19
N GLY A 132 -20.04 -16.15 24.38
CA GLY A 132 -19.60 -14.75 24.63
C GLY A 132 -18.12 -14.44 24.33
N LEU A 133 -17.26 -15.38 23.91
CA LEU A 133 -15.86 -15.12 23.61
C LEU A 133 -15.51 -15.44 22.17
N ALA A 134 -15.11 -14.45 21.41
CA ALA A 134 -14.69 -14.57 20.00
C ALA A 134 -13.28 -14.04 19.77
N LEU A 135 -12.58 -14.64 18.81
CA LEU A 135 -11.28 -14.23 18.30
C LEU A 135 -11.42 -13.86 16.82
N THR A 136 -10.91 -12.71 16.45
CA THR A 136 -10.70 -12.31 15.05
C THR A 136 -9.21 -12.16 14.77
N MET A 137 -8.78 -12.58 13.59
CA MET A 137 -7.40 -12.40 13.14
C MET A 137 -7.39 -12.14 11.62
N THR A 138 -6.57 -11.19 11.21
CA THR A 138 -6.15 -11.04 9.81
C THR A 138 -4.63 -11.10 9.74
N TYR A 139 -4.11 -11.72 8.70
CA TYR A 139 -2.69 -11.79 8.40
C TYR A 139 -2.48 -11.55 6.92
N GLY A 140 -1.55 -10.69 6.58
CA GLY A 140 -1.09 -10.42 5.22
C GLY A 140 0.42 -10.60 5.13
N TYR A 141 0.86 -11.26 4.08
CA TYR A 141 2.25 -11.33 3.64
C TYR A 141 2.32 -10.87 2.20
N MET A 142 3.32 -10.06 1.89
CA MET A 142 3.59 -9.56 0.55
C MET A 142 5.10 -9.64 0.25
N ASP A 143 5.45 -10.05 -0.96
CA ASP A 143 6.81 -9.95 -1.54
C ASP A 143 6.69 -9.22 -2.89
N GLY A 144 7.28 -8.03 -3.00
CA GLY A 144 7.21 -7.17 -4.18
C GLY A 144 8.58 -6.81 -4.72
N LYS A 145 8.78 -6.96 -6.06
CA LYS A 145 10.04 -6.69 -6.74
C LYS A 145 9.83 -6.07 -8.11
N TYR A 146 10.72 -5.16 -8.47
CA TYR A 146 10.90 -4.71 -9.85
C TYR A 146 11.67 -5.79 -10.62
N LYS A 147 11.12 -6.25 -11.73
CA LYS A 147 11.80 -7.21 -12.62
C LYS A 147 12.61 -6.52 -13.71
N SER A 148 12.13 -5.38 -14.16
CA SER A 148 12.83 -4.55 -15.13
C SER A 148 12.52 -3.08 -14.85
N PHE A 149 13.48 -2.36 -14.31
CA PHE A 149 13.30 -0.96 -13.94
C PHE A 149 14.62 -0.20 -14.01
N THR A 150 14.67 0.82 -14.87
CA THR A 150 15.81 1.73 -14.99
C THR A 150 15.33 3.15 -14.72
N VAL A 151 16.03 3.88 -13.88
CA VAL A 151 15.73 5.27 -13.52
C VAL A 151 16.88 6.18 -13.91
N ASP A 152 16.57 7.43 -14.23
CA ASP A 152 17.58 8.45 -14.41
C ASP A 152 17.99 9.00 -13.03
N ASP A 153 19.27 8.96 -12.74
CA ASP A 153 19.89 9.61 -11.59
C ASP A 153 20.48 10.95 -12.01
N TYR A 154 20.13 12.00 -11.28
CA TYR A 154 20.61 13.35 -11.51
C TYR A 154 21.69 13.67 -10.47
N LEU A 155 22.95 13.59 -10.86
CA LEU A 155 24.09 13.93 -10.01
C LEU A 155 24.44 15.40 -10.18
N TYR A 156 24.15 16.20 -9.15
CA TYR A 156 24.52 17.62 -9.10
C TYR A 156 25.90 17.79 -8.48
N ASP A 157 26.81 18.44 -9.17
CA ASP A 157 28.11 18.85 -8.65
C ASP A 157 28.02 20.30 -8.14
N PRO A 158 28.08 20.52 -6.81
CA PRO A 158 27.97 21.86 -6.23
C PRO A 158 29.19 22.77 -6.55
N THR A 159 30.30 22.20 -7.01
CA THR A 159 31.51 22.96 -7.36
C THR A 159 31.44 23.51 -8.76
N THR A 160 30.90 22.71 -9.70
CA THR A 160 30.81 23.08 -11.11
C THR A 160 29.44 23.58 -11.54
N PHE A 161 28.42 23.43 -10.65
CA PHE A 161 27.01 23.70 -10.92
C PHE A 161 26.44 22.90 -12.11
N VAL A 162 27.06 21.75 -12.39
CA VAL A 162 26.64 20.88 -13.49
C VAL A 162 25.84 19.68 -12.94
N THR A 163 24.70 19.40 -13.55
CA THR A 163 23.95 18.17 -13.31
C THR A 163 24.33 17.15 -14.36
N THR A 164 24.86 16.01 -13.91
CA THR A 164 25.14 14.87 -14.78
C THR A 164 24.00 13.88 -14.65
N ILE A 165 23.48 13.39 -15.77
CA ILE A 165 22.44 12.35 -15.80
C ILE A 165 23.13 11.01 -16.01
N SER A 166 22.90 10.06 -15.11
CA SER A 166 23.32 8.67 -15.27
C SER A 166 22.10 7.75 -15.14
N GLN A 167 22.20 6.56 -15.70
CA GLN A 167 21.14 5.55 -15.54
C GLN A 167 21.50 4.57 -14.45
N ARG A 168 20.55 4.30 -13.55
CA ARG A 168 20.63 3.27 -12.53
C ARG A 168 19.63 2.16 -12.84
N ASP A 169 20.13 0.94 -12.87
CA ASP A 169 19.28 -0.24 -12.98
C ASP A 169 18.81 -0.67 -11.59
N LEU A 170 17.49 -0.66 -11.39
CA LEU A 170 16.82 -1.14 -10.20
C LEU A 170 16.12 -2.48 -10.43
N SER A 171 16.46 -3.21 -11.50
CA SER A 171 15.92 -4.53 -11.76
C SER A 171 16.30 -5.50 -10.65
N ASP A 172 15.41 -6.44 -10.36
CA ASP A 172 15.49 -7.41 -9.26
C ASP A 172 15.61 -6.79 -7.85
N THR A 173 15.37 -5.49 -7.72
CA THR A 173 15.32 -4.84 -6.41
C THR A 173 13.91 -4.91 -5.79
N PRO A 174 13.82 -4.85 -4.44
CA PRO A 174 12.54 -4.73 -3.74
C PRO A 174 11.75 -3.49 -4.16
N PHE A 175 10.43 -3.55 -4.04
CA PHE A 175 9.61 -2.35 -4.18
C PHE A 175 10.05 -1.28 -3.19
N GLY A 176 10.16 -0.04 -3.67
CA GLY A 176 10.19 1.13 -2.81
C GLY A 176 8.93 1.17 -1.92
N TYR A 177 9.05 1.70 -0.73
CA TYR A 177 7.97 1.74 0.27
C TYR A 177 7.52 0.38 0.84
N SER A 178 8.11 -0.74 0.42
CA SER A 178 7.89 -2.06 1.00
C SER A 178 8.78 -2.30 2.23
N GLY A 179 8.63 -3.45 2.85
CA GLY A 179 9.51 -3.92 3.92
C GLY A 179 10.90 -4.33 3.42
N ASP A 180 11.72 -4.83 4.33
CA ASP A 180 13.07 -5.27 4.03
C ASP A 180 13.05 -6.37 2.96
N ASN A 181 13.87 -6.22 1.93
CA ASN A 181 13.94 -7.12 0.78
C ASN A 181 12.61 -7.32 0.03
N GLY A 182 11.71 -6.33 0.04
CA GLY A 182 10.41 -6.39 -0.63
C GLY A 182 9.32 -7.10 0.18
N LYS A 183 9.66 -7.64 1.35
CA LYS A 183 8.76 -8.45 2.17
C LYS A 183 8.12 -7.63 3.26
N SER A 184 6.83 -7.80 3.43
CA SER A 184 6.06 -7.12 4.48
C SER A 184 5.07 -8.09 5.11
N HIS A 185 4.99 -8.08 6.43
CA HIS A 185 3.98 -8.78 7.20
C HIS A 185 3.08 -7.79 7.92
N THR A 186 1.80 -8.05 7.84
CA THR A 186 0.78 -7.33 8.61
C THR A 186 -0.01 -8.34 9.42
N PHE A 187 -0.30 -8.00 10.66
CA PHE A 187 -1.03 -8.86 11.55
C PHE A 187 -1.96 -8.02 12.42
N ASP A 188 -3.23 -8.36 12.45
CA ASP A 188 -4.23 -7.79 13.32
C ASP A 188 -4.96 -8.92 14.04
N VAL A 189 -5.07 -8.85 15.36
CA VAL A 189 -5.82 -9.79 16.17
C VAL A 189 -6.65 -9.07 17.20
N ALA A 190 -7.88 -9.51 17.43
CA ALA A 190 -8.70 -8.99 18.49
C ALA A 190 -9.45 -10.11 19.23
N LEU A 191 -9.49 -9.99 20.55
CA LEU A 191 -10.31 -10.79 21.42
C LEU A 191 -11.53 -9.98 21.82
N ILE A 192 -12.71 -10.55 21.64
CA ILE A 192 -14.00 -9.91 21.88
C ILE A 192 -14.75 -10.76 22.90
N HIS A 193 -15.14 -10.12 24.01
CA HIS A 193 -15.95 -10.77 25.03
C HIS A 193 -17.28 -10.06 25.21
N THR A 194 -18.37 -10.80 25.08
CA THR A 194 -19.74 -10.34 25.30
C THR A 194 -20.29 -10.98 26.54
N GLN A 195 -20.69 -10.18 27.51
CA GLN A 195 -21.34 -10.62 28.74
C GLN A 195 -22.74 -10.06 28.82
N THR A 196 -23.73 -10.93 28.92
CA THR A 196 -25.13 -10.57 29.21
C THR A 196 -25.32 -10.42 30.70
N LEU A 197 -25.89 -9.31 31.13
CA LEU A 197 -26.21 -9.00 32.52
C LEU A 197 -27.66 -9.46 32.86
N SER A 198 -27.92 -9.67 34.13
CA SER A 198 -29.27 -10.06 34.61
C SER A 198 -30.35 -9.00 34.33
N SER A 199 -29.94 -7.74 34.09
CA SER A 199 -30.83 -6.65 33.68
C SER A 199 -31.33 -6.75 32.25
N GLY A 200 -30.80 -7.68 31.42
CA GLY A 200 -31.04 -7.75 29.98
C GLY A 200 -30.09 -6.85 29.15
N SER A 201 -29.27 -6.04 29.80
CA SER A 201 -28.20 -5.30 29.17
C SER A 201 -27.02 -6.20 28.80
N ASN A 202 -26.14 -5.80 27.89
CA ASN A 202 -24.90 -6.53 27.66
C ASN A 202 -23.68 -5.60 27.62
N VAL A 203 -22.53 -6.16 27.94
CA VAL A 203 -21.23 -5.50 27.87
C VAL A 203 -20.40 -6.23 26.83
N VAL A 204 -19.91 -5.47 25.82
CA VAL A 204 -18.98 -5.97 24.81
C VAL A 204 -17.63 -5.34 25.06
N SER A 205 -16.66 -6.17 25.44
CA SER A 205 -15.26 -5.76 25.67
C SER A 205 -14.40 -6.30 24.54
N GLN A 206 -13.51 -5.47 24.02
CA GLN A 206 -12.58 -5.84 22.95
C GLN A 206 -11.17 -5.33 23.30
N ILE A 207 -10.18 -6.18 23.07
CA ILE A 207 -8.77 -5.80 23.06
C ILE A 207 -8.19 -6.24 21.71
N GLY A 208 -7.47 -5.37 21.04
CA GLY A 208 -6.84 -5.60 19.74
C GLY A 208 -5.34 -5.36 19.78
N LEU A 209 -4.62 -6.11 18.97
CA LEU A 209 -3.20 -5.92 18.67
C LEU A 209 -3.03 -5.81 17.16
N THR A 210 -2.41 -4.73 16.71
CA THR A 210 -1.97 -4.52 15.34
C THR A 210 -0.44 -4.59 15.30
N LYS A 211 0.11 -5.35 14.37
CA LYS A 211 1.55 -5.39 14.08
C LYS A 211 1.79 -5.00 12.62
N ARG A 212 2.78 -4.14 12.41
CA ARG A 212 3.30 -3.76 11.08
C ARG A 212 4.81 -3.94 11.08
N ASP A 213 5.34 -4.50 10.01
CA ASP A 213 6.79 -4.65 9.81
C ASP A 213 7.44 -3.31 9.47
N ASN A 214 8.77 -3.31 9.46
CA ASN A 214 9.54 -2.20 8.93
C ASN A 214 9.16 -1.91 7.49
N SER A 215 9.27 -0.66 7.08
CA SER A 215 9.10 -0.25 5.69
C SER A 215 10.06 0.90 5.36
N TRP A 216 10.09 1.29 4.10
CA TRP A 216 10.90 2.39 3.62
C TRP A 216 10.03 3.55 3.16
N GLY A 217 10.50 4.76 3.36
CA GLY A 217 9.81 5.98 2.92
C GLY A 217 10.21 6.46 1.53
N THR A 218 11.16 5.79 0.87
CA THR A 218 11.66 6.16 -0.45
C THR A 218 11.75 4.96 -1.39
N LEU A 219 11.69 5.23 -2.70
CA LEU A 219 11.81 4.24 -3.75
C LEU A 219 13.14 3.46 -3.71
N ARG A 220 14.22 4.11 -3.27
CA ARG A 220 15.59 3.61 -3.33
C ARG A 220 16.10 3.08 -1.99
N HIS A 221 15.23 2.98 -0.99
CA HIS A 221 15.62 2.61 0.36
C HIS A 221 16.77 3.47 0.91
N THR A 222 16.64 4.79 0.70
CA THR A 222 17.67 5.77 1.09
C THR A 222 17.91 5.74 2.59
N PRO A 223 19.16 5.73 3.07
CA PRO A 223 19.47 5.82 4.50
C PRO A 223 18.77 7.01 5.17
N GLY A 224 18.13 6.75 6.33
CA GLY A 224 17.32 7.75 7.05
C GLY A 224 15.84 7.76 6.64
N SER A 225 15.45 7.05 5.57
CA SER A 225 14.05 6.88 5.17
C SER A 225 13.39 5.64 5.77
N GLU A 226 14.05 4.96 6.67
CA GLU A 226 13.52 3.79 7.36
C GLU A 226 12.30 4.16 8.20
N MET A 227 11.25 3.42 8.06
CA MET A 227 10.06 3.47 8.91
C MET A 227 10.04 2.20 9.77
N PRO A 228 10.48 2.28 11.03
CA PRO A 228 10.50 1.13 11.93
C PRO A 228 9.12 0.52 12.11
N GLY A 229 9.06 -0.80 12.12
CA GLY A 229 7.84 -1.54 12.43
C GLY A 229 7.33 -1.23 13.84
N TYR A 230 6.05 -1.48 14.05
CA TYR A 230 5.42 -1.17 15.32
C TYR A 230 4.30 -2.13 15.68
N ASN A 231 3.99 -2.16 16.97
CA ASN A 231 2.82 -2.84 17.51
C ASN A 231 1.95 -1.81 18.21
N LEU A 232 0.63 -1.85 17.97
CA LEU A 232 -0.36 -1.01 18.66
C LEU A 232 -1.34 -1.89 19.41
N VAL A 233 -1.74 -1.44 20.58
CA VAL A 233 -2.79 -2.09 21.36
C VAL A 233 -3.95 -1.12 21.49
N ASP A 234 -5.14 -1.59 21.14
CA ASP A 234 -6.39 -0.84 21.19
C ASP A 234 -7.40 -1.54 22.10
N GLY A 235 -8.30 -0.77 22.70
CA GLY A 235 -9.33 -1.31 23.56
C GLY A 235 -10.66 -0.59 23.41
N ARG A 236 -11.75 -1.36 23.62
CA ARG A 236 -13.11 -0.84 23.57
C ARG A 236 -13.99 -1.57 24.56
N ILE A 237 -14.85 -0.83 25.25
CA ILE A 237 -15.94 -1.39 26.07
C ILE A 237 -17.22 -0.68 25.66
N ALA A 238 -18.22 -1.45 25.26
CA ALA A 238 -19.55 -0.95 24.90
C ALA A 238 -20.61 -1.53 25.85
N PHE A 239 -21.37 -0.66 26.46
CA PHE A 239 -22.57 -0.98 27.25
C PHE A 239 -23.80 -0.80 26.37
N ASN A 240 -24.48 -1.89 26.07
CA ASN A 240 -25.77 -1.87 25.37
C ASN A 240 -26.87 -2.05 26.43
N LEU A 241 -27.68 -1.03 26.59
CA LEU A 241 -28.74 -1.05 27.61
C LEU A 241 -29.90 -1.96 27.19
N ALA A 242 -30.68 -2.42 28.17
CA ALA A 242 -31.78 -3.31 27.94
C ALA A 242 -32.96 -2.70 27.16
N ASP A 243 -32.95 -1.38 26.93
CA ASP A 243 -33.91 -0.68 26.08
C ASP A 243 -33.74 -1.01 24.58
N GLY A 244 -32.63 -1.68 24.19
CA GLY A 244 -32.34 -2.08 22.82
C GLY A 244 -31.95 -0.95 21.87
N VAL A 245 -31.87 0.30 22.34
CA VAL A 245 -31.56 1.48 21.51
C VAL A 245 -30.39 2.30 22.02
N THR A 246 -30.05 2.21 23.31
CA THR A 246 -28.99 3.03 23.91
C THR A 246 -27.69 2.22 24.05
N THR A 247 -26.60 2.76 23.50
CA THR A 247 -25.25 2.21 23.66
C THR A 247 -24.31 3.30 24.17
N ILE A 248 -23.57 2.99 25.23
CA ILE A 248 -22.49 3.82 25.76
C ILE A 248 -21.18 3.14 25.47
N THR A 249 -20.26 3.82 24.76
CA THR A 249 -18.97 3.24 24.38
C THR A 249 -17.82 4.08 24.94
N LEU A 250 -16.87 3.39 25.59
CA LEU A 250 -15.55 3.91 25.93
C LEU A 250 -14.52 3.18 25.05
N TRP A 251 -13.61 3.92 24.44
CA TRP A 251 -12.57 3.34 23.61
C TRP A 251 -11.27 4.13 23.69
N GLY A 252 -10.17 3.48 23.39
CA GLY A 252 -8.85 4.08 23.28
C GLY A 252 -8.01 3.33 22.25
N THR A 253 -7.21 4.07 21.52
CA THR A 253 -6.25 3.54 20.56
C THR A 253 -4.84 3.76 21.09
N ASN A 254 -3.89 2.92 20.65
CA ASN A 254 -2.50 3.01 21.06
C ASN A 254 -2.33 3.10 22.57
N LEU A 255 -2.97 2.21 23.31
CA LEU A 255 -2.98 2.20 24.79
C LEU A 255 -1.59 2.04 25.43
N THR A 256 -0.61 1.62 24.65
CA THR A 256 0.80 1.47 25.06
C THR A 256 1.64 2.71 24.78
N ASP A 257 1.04 3.78 24.27
CA ASP A 257 1.71 5.05 23.92
C ASP A 257 2.96 4.82 23.04
N LYS A 258 2.81 3.93 22.02
CA LYS A 258 3.90 3.62 21.11
C LYS A 258 4.11 4.77 20.12
N GLU A 259 5.28 5.35 20.11
CA GLU A 259 5.69 6.27 19.05
C GLU A 259 6.00 5.50 17.78
N TYR A 260 5.42 5.93 16.65
CA TYR A 260 5.63 5.33 15.34
C TYR A 260 5.49 6.37 14.24
N ARG A 261 6.10 6.07 13.07
CA ARG A 261 5.95 6.87 11.86
C ARG A 261 4.83 6.29 11.02
N SER A 262 3.82 7.09 10.68
CA SER A 262 2.70 6.70 9.81
C SER A 262 2.94 7.04 8.34
N GLY A 263 3.97 7.82 8.05
CA GLY A 263 4.38 8.23 6.71
C GLY A 263 5.59 9.12 6.78
N MET A 264 6.24 9.30 5.64
CA MET A 264 7.37 10.20 5.48
C MET A 264 7.12 11.07 4.25
N LEU A 265 7.24 12.38 4.41
CA LEU A 265 7.37 13.32 3.31
C LEU A 265 8.86 13.59 3.14
N TRP A 266 9.45 13.00 2.13
CA TRP A 266 10.82 13.31 1.74
C TRP A 266 10.79 14.59 0.89
N GLN A 267 11.08 15.74 1.50
CA GLN A 267 11.13 17.04 0.79
C GLN A 267 12.53 17.37 0.29
N GLY A 268 13.40 16.43 0.34
CA GLY A 268 14.78 16.63 -0.02
C GLY A 268 15.21 15.72 -1.15
N GLY A 269 16.10 16.19 -2.02
CA GLY A 269 16.77 15.35 -3.00
C GLY A 269 17.37 14.14 -2.31
N ASP A 270 17.42 13.01 -2.98
CA ASP A 270 18.07 11.81 -2.48
C ASP A 270 19.53 12.17 -2.15
N PRO A 271 20.01 12.02 -0.89
CA PRO A 271 21.41 12.36 -0.56
C PRO A 271 22.42 11.56 -1.38
N GLU A 272 22.04 10.44 -1.96
CA GLU A 272 22.88 9.70 -2.92
C GLU A 272 22.97 10.42 -4.27
N ILE A 273 22.08 11.37 -4.60
CA ILE A 273 22.11 12.15 -5.83
C ILE A 273 22.92 13.45 -5.65
N GLY A 274 23.53 13.66 -4.51
CA GLY A 274 24.44 14.78 -4.27
C GLY A 274 23.75 16.15 -4.28
N ASP A 275 22.47 16.25 -3.94
CA ASP A 275 21.80 17.54 -3.76
C ASP A 275 22.17 18.13 -2.40
N PRO A 276 23.06 19.15 -2.35
CA PRO A 276 23.51 19.75 -1.09
C PRO A 276 22.47 20.69 -0.47
N SER A 277 21.32 20.92 -1.11
CA SER A 277 20.31 21.85 -0.58
C SER A 277 19.60 21.32 0.66
N LEU A 278 19.97 20.13 1.15
CA LEU A 278 19.27 19.39 2.20
C LEU A 278 20.14 19.04 3.41
N GLY A 279 21.35 19.52 3.44
CA GLY A 279 22.23 19.48 4.60
C GLY A 279 21.98 20.68 5.50
N MET A 280 20.80 20.79 6.12
CA MET A 280 20.55 21.61 7.30
C MET A 280 19.51 20.95 8.19
#